data_51f8f9edbfaab50481e9549741aefbfc
#
_entry.id   51f8f9edbfaab50481e9549741aefbfc
#
_cell.length_a   1.000
_cell.length_b   1.000
_cell.length_c   1.000
_cell.angle_alpha   90.00
_cell.angle_beta   90.00
_cell.angle_gamma   90.00
#
_symmetry.space_group_name_H-M   'P 1'
#
loop_
_entity.id
_entity.type
_entity.pdbx_description
1 polymer ?
#
loop_
_entity_poly.entity_id
_entity_poly.type
_entity_poly.pdbx_seq_one_letter_code
_entity_poly.pdbx_strand_id
1 'polypeptide(L)'
;MLSQLLVLVVAALLTLGVAVWTLRAYRDAGGRRARGSMMFAGAVGLVALGTYLLIGRPELPDAPFAERLAAIKARPASSYNGEEWIAFLSDAAKVNPDDPGPMFMIGQVYLANRRPEEAARAFDAALRRDPLLAPALMGLGRSLMAINEGRVTPEALAAFQQAAALDDADPAPWLYQALAAMEADDGPEARRLWGESYRRMREDDPRREMALRMSREAGRGE
;
A
#
# COMPACT_ATOMS: atom_id res chain seq x y z
N MET A 1 -5.36 -14.50 27.93
CA MET A 1 -6.46 -15.25 28.55
C MET A 1 -7.66 -14.36 28.90
N LEU A 2 -7.49 -13.17 29.54
CA LEU A 2 -8.63 -12.30 29.87
C LEU A 2 -9.37 -11.76 28.62
N SER A 3 -8.66 -11.38 27.55
CA SER A 3 -9.25 -10.88 26.30
C SER A 3 -10.05 -11.93 25.54
N GLN A 4 -9.60 -13.15 25.53
CA GLN A 4 -10.32 -14.27 24.89
C GLN A 4 -11.61 -14.62 25.65
N LEU A 5 -11.53 -14.58 26.99
CA LEU A 5 -12.70 -14.80 27.85
C LEU A 5 -13.73 -13.68 27.66
N LEU A 6 -13.25 -12.42 27.51
CA LEU A 6 -14.10 -11.25 27.24
C LEU A 6 -14.81 -11.37 25.87
N VAL A 7 -14.11 -11.76 24.81
CA VAL A 7 -14.69 -11.97 23.47
C VAL A 7 -15.72 -13.08 23.48
N LEU A 8 -15.44 -14.22 24.17
CA LEU A 8 -16.40 -15.30 24.29
C LEU A 8 -17.64 -14.91 25.10
N VAL A 9 -17.46 -14.13 26.19
CA VAL A 9 -18.57 -13.61 26.98
C VAL A 9 -19.42 -12.61 26.18
N VAL A 10 -18.78 -11.71 25.43
CA VAL A 10 -19.49 -10.74 24.57
C VAL A 10 -20.24 -11.48 23.45
N ALA A 11 -19.63 -12.46 22.80
CA ALA A 11 -20.28 -13.28 21.77
C ALA A 11 -21.46 -14.09 22.33
N ALA A 12 -21.32 -14.64 23.53
CA ALA A 12 -22.38 -15.36 24.22
C ALA A 12 -23.53 -14.42 24.62
N LEU A 13 -23.24 -13.21 25.11
CA LEU A 13 -24.25 -12.21 25.45
C LEU A 13 -24.99 -11.67 24.21
N LEU A 14 -24.30 -11.46 23.09
CA LEU A 14 -24.91 -11.06 21.82
C LEU A 14 -25.82 -12.17 21.26
N THR A 15 -25.39 -13.43 21.28
CA THR A 15 -26.22 -14.57 20.86
C THR A 15 -27.40 -14.76 21.76
N LEU A 16 -27.26 -14.60 23.07
CA LEU A 16 -28.37 -14.67 24.03
C LEU A 16 -29.35 -13.47 23.83
N GLY A 17 -28.85 -12.27 23.59
CA GLY A 17 -29.65 -11.08 23.28
C GLY A 17 -30.48 -11.24 22.02
N VAL A 18 -29.90 -11.74 20.94
CA VAL A 18 -30.61 -12.07 19.69
C VAL A 18 -31.65 -13.17 19.90
N ALA A 19 -31.31 -14.21 20.68
CA ALA A 19 -32.27 -15.29 21.00
C ALA A 19 -33.44 -14.78 21.84
N VAL A 20 -33.21 -13.95 22.84
CA VAL A 20 -34.27 -13.33 23.67
C VAL A 20 -35.14 -12.37 22.86
N TRP A 21 -34.53 -11.57 21.96
CA TRP A 21 -35.26 -10.67 21.08
C TRP A 21 -36.12 -11.40 20.06
N THR A 22 -35.60 -12.45 19.44
CA THR A 22 -36.37 -13.34 18.53
C THR A 22 -37.50 -14.07 19.27
N LEU A 23 -37.28 -14.54 20.50
CA LEU A 23 -38.31 -15.15 21.33
C LEU A 23 -39.44 -14.16 21.67
N ARG A 24 -39.11 -12.90 22.02
CA ARG A 24 -40.11 -11.87 22.28
C ARG A 24 -40.91 -11.53 21.04
N ALA A 25 -40.25 -11.27 19.92
CA ALA A 25 -40.93 -10.96 18.65
C ALA A 25 -41.85 -12.08 18.14
N TYR A 26 -41.56 -13.34 18.52
CA TYR A 26 -42.37 -14.49 18.14
C TYR A 26 -43.50 -14.86 19.12
N ARG A 27 -43.39 -14.48 20.38
CA ARG A 27 -44.51 -14.61 21.35
C ARG A 27 -45.72 -13.80 20.91
N ASP A 28 -45.46 -12.67 20.24
CA ASP A 28 -46.51 -11.77 19.73
C ASP A 28 -47.11 -12.27 18.40
N ALA A 29 -46.44 -13.21 17.69
CA ALA A 29 -46.82 -13.67 16.35
C ALA A 29 -47.37 -15.12 16.24
N GLY A 30 -47.71 -15.78 17.35
CA GLY A 30 -48.39 -17.11 17.34
C GLY A 30 -47.52 -18.32 16.99
N GLY A 31 -46.78 -18.75 17.87
CA GLY A 31 -46.18 -19.97 18.42
C GLY A 31 -45.64 -21.11 17.51
N ARG A 32 -46.08 -21.37 16.30
CA ARG A 32 -45.65 -22.56 15.52
C ARG A 32 -44.44 -22.38 14.63
N ARG A 33 -44.19 -21.17 14.13
CA ARG A 33 -43.00 -20.82 13.31
C ARG A 33 -41.74 -20.45 14.15
N ALA A 34 -41.90 -20.25 15.45
CA ALA A 34 -40.83 -19.87 16.36
C ALA A 34 -39.73 -20.91 16.55
N ARG A 35 -40.11 -22.20 16.57
CA ARG A 35 -39.12 -23.27 16.77
C ARG A 35 -38.14 -23.41 15.61
N GLY A 36 -38.63 -23.28 14.38
CA GLY A 36 -37.77 -23.36 13.18
C GLY A 36 -36.73 -22.24 13.06
N SER A 37 -37.13 -21.01 13.38
CA SER A 37 -36.17 -19.85 13.29
C SER A 37 -35.19 -19.87 14.45
N MET A 38 -35.57 -20.41 15.60
CA MET A 38 -34.67 -20.55 16.75
C MET A 38 -33.58 -21.61 16.49
N MET A 39 -33.99 -22.73 15.84
CA MET A 39 -33.04 -23.74 15.37
C MET A 39 -32.11 -23.21 14.27
N PHE A 40 -32.64 -22.40 13.35
CA PHE A 40 -31.83 -21.75 12.30
C PHE A 40 -30.83 -20.74 12.88
N ALA A 41 -31.25 -19.87 13.81
CA ALA A 41 -30.36 -18.92 14.46
C ALA A 41 -29.26 -19.62 15.29
N GLY A 42 -29.61 -20.70 15.98
CA GLY A 42 -28.68 -21.57 16.69
C GLY A 42 -27.67 -22.25 15.76
N ALA A 43 -28.14 -22.76 14.63
CA ALA A 43 -27.27 -23.38 13.62
C ALA A 43 -26.29 -22.36 12.99
N VAL A 44 -26.78 -21.16 12.67
CA VAL A 44 -25.92 -20.07 12.16
C VAL A 44 -24.86 -19.66 13.18
N GLY A 45 -25.24 -19.55 14.48
CA GLY A 45 -24.32 -19.27 15.57
C GLY A 45 -23.23 -20.35 15.75
N LEU A 46 -23.63 -21.63 15.65
CA LEU A 46 -22.69 -22.76 15.72
C LEU A 46 -21.74 -22.81 14.50
N VAL A 47 -22.27 -22.54 13.30
CA VAL A 47 -21.44 -22.45 12.09
C VAL A 47 -20.46 -21.29 12.19
N ALA A 48 -20.91 -20.11 12.63
CA ALA A 48 -20.04 -18.95 12.83
C ALA A 48 -18.96 -19.23 13.88
N LEU A 49 -19.32 -19.85 15.00
CA LEU A 49 -18.36 -20.24 16.05
C LEU A 49 -17.39 -21.30 15.54
N GLY A 50 -17.88 -22.31 14.82
CA GLY A 50 -17.04 -23.35 14.21
C GLY A 50 -16.07 -22.79 13.19
N THR A 51 -16.55 -21.87 12.34
CA THR A 51 -15.70 -21.14 11.37
C THR A 51 -14.65 -20.31 12.08
N TYR A 52 -15.02 -19.60 13.14
CA TYR A 52 -14.07 -18.82 13.96
C TYR A 52 -13.01 -19.71 14.62
N LEU A 53 -13.40 -20.88 15.15
CA LEU A 53 -12.45 -21.80 15.79
C LEU A 53 -11.53 -22.50 14.78
N LEU A 54 -11.99 -22.72 13.55
CA LEU A 54 -11.20 -23.37 12.48
C LEU A 54 -10.29 -22.41 11.72
N ILE A 55 -10.74 -21.19 11.47
CA ILE A 55 -10.03 -20.18 10.65
C ILE A 55 -9.36 -19.12 11.53
N GLY A 56 -10.04 -18.70 12.62
CA GLY A 56 -9.48 -17.80 13.60
C GLY A 56 -8.47 -18.56 14.45
N ARG A 57 -7.21 -18.30 14.35
CA ARG A 57 -6.15 -18.92 15.17
C ARG A 57 -6.19 -18.37 16.61
N PRO A 58 -7.12 -18.82 17.48
CA PRO A 58 -7.24 -18.31 18.86
C PRO A 58 -6.03 -18.64 19.73
N GLU A 59 -5.14 -19.51 19.24
CA GLU A 59 -3.93 -19.95 19.92
C GLU A 59 -2.75 -18.98 19.74
N LEU A 60 -2.84 -18.05 18.78
CA LEU A 60 -1.78 -17.05 18.63
C LEU A 60 -1.89 -16.06 19.79
N PRO A 61 -0.84 -15.93 20.63
CA PRO A 61 -0.83 -14.92 21.66
C PRO A 61 -1.00 -13.56 21.01
N ASP A 62 -1.98 -12.79 21.49
CA ASP A 62 -2.23 -11.42 21.07
C ASP A 62 -1.11 -10.55 21.67
N ALA A 63 0.07 -10.63 21.04
CA ALA A 63 1.21 -9.84 21.50
C ALA A 63 0.88 -8.35 21.20
N PRO A 64 0.82 -7.48 22.22
CA PRO A 64 0.63 -6.06 22.01
C PRO A 64 1.64 -5.52 20.99
N PHE A 65 1.24 -4.55 20.15
CA PHE A 65 2.12 -3.99 19.12
C PHE A 65 3.49 -3.59 19.68
N ALA A 66 3.51 -3.05 20.91
CA ALA A 66 4.74 -2.66 21.60
C ALA A 66 5.70 -3.83 21.86
N GLU A 67 5.19 -5.00 22.27
CA GLU A 67 6.01 -6.20 22.50
C GLU A 67 6.57 -6.75 21.18
N ARG A 68 5.75 -6.80 20.12
CA ARG A 68 6.20 -7.20 18.78
C ARG A 68 7.27 -6.26 18.24
N LEU A 69 7.08 -4.95 18.40
CA LEU A 69 8.05 -3.95 17.99
C LEU A 69 9.36 -4.06 18.79
N ALA A 70 9.29 -4.30 20.11
CA ALA A 70 10.46 -4.53 20.95
C ALA A 70 11.24 -5.77 20.48
N ALA A 71 10.53 -6.86 20.15
CA ALA A 71 11.15 -8.07 19.62
C ALA A 71 11.81 -7.84 18.23
N ILE A 72 11.21 -7.01 17.37
CA ILE A 72 11.81 -6.60 16.09
C ILE A 72 13.09 -5.81 16.38
N LYS A 73 13.04 -4.77 17.23
CA LYS A 73 14.19 -3.92 17.57
C LYS A 73 15.34 -4.66 18.22
N ALA A 74 15.09 -5.80 18.86
CA ALA A 74 16.12 -6.64 19.46
C ALA A 74 16.96 -7.43 18.45
N ARG A 75 16.56 -7.48 17.18
CA ARG A 75 17.26 -8.18 16.09
C ARG A 75 18.02 -7.21 15.19
N PRO A 76 19.02 -7.68 14.44
CA PRO A 76 19.69 -6.87 13.42
C PRO A 76 18.68 -6.42 12.34
N ALA A 77 18.75 -5.17 11.92
CA ALA A 77 17.85 -4.60 10.90
C ALA A 77 17.92 -5.36 9.55
N SER A 78 19.08 -5.96 9.23
CA SER A 78 19.25 -6.81 8.05
C SER A 78 18.37 -8.07 8.02
N SER A 79 17.79 -8.46 9.16
CA SER A 79 16.88 -9.61 9.27
C SER A 79 15.40 -9.26 9.15
N TYR A 80 15.06 -7.97 9.00
CA TYR A 80 13.67 -7.54 8.93
C TYR A 80 13.04 -7.90 7.58
N ASN A 81 11.85 -8.44 7.62
CA ASN A 81 11.00 -8.54 6.44
C ASN A 81 10.25 -7.22 6.16
N GLY A 82 9.52 -7.15 5.05
CA GLY A 82 8.83 -5.92 4.65
C GLY A 82 7.85 -5.37 5.70
N GLU A 83 7.05 -6.23 6.33
CA GLU A 83 6.10 -5.82 7.37
C GLU A 83 6.80 -5.35 8.65
N GLU A 84 7.90 -5.98 9.01
CA GLU A 84 8.73 -5.57 10.15
C GLU A 84 9.41 -4.23 9.91
N TRP A 85 9.89 -3.98 8.68
CA TRP A 85 10.39 -2.66 8.27
C TRP A 85 9.31 -1.60 8.37
N ILE A 86 8.09 -1.88 7.89
CA ILE A 86 6.96 -0.95 7.99
C ILE A 86 6.63 -0.64 9.45
N ALA A 87 6.60 -1.67 10.32
CA ALA A 87 6.34 -1.48 11.74
C ALA A 87 7.41 -0.61 12.42
N PHE A 88 8.69 -0.89 12.15
CA PHE A 88 9.83 -0.13 12.65
C PHE A 88 9.81 1.33 12.20
N LEU A 89 9.62 1.57 10.89
CA LEU A 89 9.58 2.92 10.30
C LEU A 89 8.33 3.70 10.74
N SER A 90 7.19 3.01 10.92
CA SER A 90 5.97 3.65 11.45
C SER A 90 6.14 4.14 12.87
N ASP A 91 6.94 3.44 13.69
CA ASP A 91 7.29 3.90 15.02
C ASP A 91 8.24 5.11 14.96
N ALA A 92 9.24 5.07 14.09
CA ALA A 92 10.13 6.20 13.85
C ALA A 92 9.37 7.47 13.42
N ALA A 93 8.38 7.33 12.53
CA ALA A 93 7.51 8.44 12.11
C ALA A 93 6.65 9.03 13.23
N LYS A 94 6.33 8.25 14.28
CA LYS A 94 5.63 8.78 15.48
C LYS A 94 6.56 9.56 16.39
N VAL A 95 7.83 9.14 16.47
CA VAL A 95 8.85 9.81 17.30
C VAL A 95 9.22 11.17 16.68
N ASN A 96 9.35 11.23 15.36
CA ASN A 96 9.63 12.46 14.62
C ASN A 96 8.58 12.66 13.50
N PRO A 97 7.43 13.31 13.80
CA PRO A 97 6.33 13.43 12.85
C PRO A 97 6.64 14.30 11.62
N ASP A 98 7.62 15.19 11.72
CA ASP A 98 7.99 16.13 10.64
C ASP A 98 9.06 15.55 9.70
N ASP A 99 9.71 14.44 10.07
CA ASP A 99 10.70 13.76 9.23
C ASP A 99 10.00 13.03 8.06
N PRO A 100 10.28 13.38 6.78
CA PRO A 100 9.74 12.69 5.62
C PRO A 100 10.34 11.28 5.42
N GLY A 101 11.56 11.05 5.94
CA GLY A 101 12.36 9.86 5.69
C GLY A 101 11.65 8.54 5.98
N PRO A 102 11.05 8.35 7.16
CA PRO A 102 10.35 7.10 7.47
C PRO A 102 9.21 6.79 6.49
N MET A 103 8.39 7.80 6.10
CA MET A 103 7.30 7.61 5.16
C MET A 103 7.80 7.33 3.74
N PHE A 104 8.87 8.00 3.32
CA PHE A 104 9.55 7.70 2.06
C PHE A 104 10.04 6.24 2.01
N MET A 105 10.70 5.77 3.06
CA MET A 105 11.19 4.38 3.14
C MET A 105 10.04 3.35 3.17
N ILE A 106 8.94 3.64 3.87
CA ILE A 106 7.72 2.81 3.85
C ILE A 106 7.18 2.69 2.42
N GLY A 107 7.12 3.79 1.67
CA GLY A 107 6.72 3.79 0.26
C GLY A 107 7.60 2.89 -0.60
N GLN A 108 8.91 2.94 -0.40
CA GLN A 108 9.86 2.05 -1.08
C GLN A 108 9.61 0.57 -0.76
N VAL A 109 9.36 0.23 0.52
CA VAL A 109 9.04 -1.13 0.95
C VAL A 109 7.74 -1.61 0.30
N TYR A 110 6.71 -0.78 0.25
CA TYR A 110 5.45 -1.14 -0.41
C TYR A 110 5.62 -1.38 -1.91
N LEU A 111 6.35 -0.51 -2.62
CA LEU A 111 6.65 -0.72 -4.05
C LEU A 111 7.41 -2.03 -4.29
N ALA A 112 8.42 -2.33 -3.47
CA ALA A 112 9.19 -3.57 -3.58
C ALA A 112 8.32 -4.81 -3.36
N ASN A 113 7.27 -4.69 -2.53
CA ASN A 113 6.30 -5.75 -2.25
C ASN A 113 5.09 -5.74 -3.20
N ARG A 114 5.12 -5.00 -4.32
CA ARG A 114 4.04 -4.89 -5.32
C ARG A 114 2.71 -4.41 -4.73
N ARG A 115 2.78 -3.45 -3.82
CA ARG A 115 1.65 -2.80 -3.17
C ARG A 115 1.63 -1.31 -3.54
N PRO A 116 1.32 -0.95 -4.80
CA PRO A 116 1.51 0.40 -5.30
C PRO A 116 0.54 1.42 -4.69
N GLU A 117 -0.67 1.02 -4.29
CA GLU A 117 -1.64 1.93 -3.66
C GLU A 117 -1.17 2.40 -2.28
N GLU A 118 -0.61 1.47 -1.49
CA GLU A 118 -0.03 1.79 -0.20
C GLU A 118 1.26 2.60 -0.35
N ALA A 119 2.05 2.29 -1.38
CA ALA A 119 3.25 3.05 -1.70
C ALA A 119 2.92 4.50 -2.06
N ALA A 120 1.91 4.73 -2.92
CA ALA A 120 1.47 6.08 -3.29
C ALA A 120 1.05 6.88 -2.05
N ARG A 121 0.27 6.28 -1.13
CA ARG A 121 -0.12 6.94 0.13
C ARG A 121 1.07 7.28 1.03
N ALA A 122 2.07 6.41 1.08
CA ALA A 122 3.26 6.62 1.89
C ALA A 122 4.16 7.73 1.32
N PHE A 123 4.36 7.75 -0.01
CA PHE A 123 5.11 8.84 -0.68
C PHE A 123 4.37 10.18 -0.56
N ASP A 124 3.05 10.20 -0.72
CA ASP A 124 2.25 11.40 -0.48
C ASP A 124 2.37 11.88 0.97
N ALA A 125 2.41 10.97 1.95
CA ALA A 125 2.66 11.32 3.35
C ALA A 125 4.08 11.86 3.59
N ALA A 126 5.10 11.43 2.84
CA ALA A 126 6.43 12.01 2.86
C ALA A 126 6.43 13.42 2.25
N LEU A 127 5.76 13.60 1.11
CA LEU A 127 5.65 14.89 0.40
C LEU A 127 4.85 15.95 1.18
N ARG A 128 3.91 15.55 2.04
CA ARG A 128 3.25 16.49 2.96
C ARG A 128 4.22 17.07 4.01
N ARG A 129 5.32 16.38 4.32
CA ARG A 129 6.36 16.82 5.25
C ARG A 129 7.44 17.61 4.54
N ASP A 130 7.85 17.12 3.38
CA ASP A 130 8.81 17.78 2.50
C ASP A 130 8.32 17.73 1.04
N PRO A 131 7.65 18.79 0.56
CA PRO A 131 7.17 18.88 -0.84
C PRO A 131 8.29 18.90 -1.89
N LEU A 132 9.54 19.15 -1.48
CA LEU A 132 10.70 19.22 -2.36
C LEU A 132 11.54 17.94 -2.37
N LEU A 133 11.04 16.86 -1.77
CA LEU A 133 11.71 15.57 -1.75
C LEU A 133 11.58 14.88 -3.11
N ALA A 134 12.48 15.21 -4.06
CA ALA A 134 12.47 14.66 -5.42
C ALA A 134 12.38 13.13 -5.48
N PRO A 135 13.08 12.33 -4.63
CA PRO A 135 12.93 10.90 -4.61
C PRO A 135 11.51 10.41 -4.25
N ALA A 136 10.76 11.16 -3.42
CA ALA A 136 9.39 10.81 -3.08
C ALA A 136 8.42 11.10 -4.24
N LEU A 137 8.63 12.19 -4.99
CA LEU A 137 7.91 12.48 -6.23
C LEU A 137 8.13 11.37 -7.27
N MET A 138 9.37 10.92 -7.45
CA MET A 138 9.69 9.77 -8.30
C MET A 138 8.99 8.49 -7.84
N GLY A 139 8.98 8.25 -6.52
CA GLY A 139 8.28 7.12 -5.91
C GLY A 139 6.77 7.18 -6.14
N LEU A 140 6.16 8.35 -5.97
CA LEU A 140 4.74 8.60 -6.22
C LEU A 140 4.38 8.36 -7.68
N GLY A 141 5.12 8.95 -8.63
CA GLY A 141 4.90 8.77 -10.06
C GLY A 141 4.97 7.30 -10.47
N ARG A 142 5.97 6.56 -10.00
CA ARG A 142 6.10 5.11 -10.25
C ARG A 142 4.96 4.29 -9.63
N SER A 143 4.48 4.68 -8.46
CA SER A 143 3.33 4.03 -7.82
C SER A 143 2.06 4.25 -8.64
N LEU A 144 1.81 5.48 -9.10
CA LEU A 144 0.67 5.81 -9.95
C LEU A 144 0.72 5.06 -11.29
N MET A 145 1.89 4.93 -11.90
CA MET A 145 2.06 4.08 -13.09
C MET A 145 1.72 2.61 -12.79
N ALA A 146 2.21 2.07 -11.68
CA ALA A 146 1.96 0.67 -11.32
C ALA A 146 0.46 0.40 -11.06
N ILE A 147 -0.27 1.35 -10.46
CA ILE A 147 -1.73 1.30 -10.29
C ILE A 147 -2.44 1.29 -11.65
N ASN A 148 -1.89 2.00 -12.64
CA ASN A 148 -2.49 2.16 -13.96
C ASN A 148 -1.83 1.26 -15.03
N GLU A 149 -1.45 0.05 -14.66
CA GLU A 149 -0.93 -0.99 -15.58
C GLU A 149 0.31 -0.56 -16.37
N GLY A 150 1.13 0.31 -15.78
CA GLY A 150 2.36 0.82 -16.37
C GLY A 150 2.20 2.08 -17.22
N ARG A 151 0.98 2.60 -17.40
CA ARG A 151 0.72 3.83 -18.16
C ARG A 151 1.05 5.07 -17.34
N VAL A 152 1.54 6.10 -18.02
CA VAL A 152 1.87 7.39 -17.39
C VAL A 152 0.62 8.27 -17.34
N THR A 153 -0.05 8.31 -16.19
CA THR A 153 -1.20 9.21 -16.01
C THR A 153 -0.76 10.69 -15.92
N PRO A 154 -1.66 11.67 -16.14
CA PRO A 154 -1.32 13.08 -15.97
C PRO A 154 -0.73 13.42 -14.59
N GLU A 155 -1.21 12.77 -13.54
CA GLU A 155 -0.73 12.95 -12.18
C GLU A 155 0.69 12.37 -12.00
N ALA A 156 0.97 11.20 -12.58
CA ALA A 156 2.31 10.61 -12.60
C ALA A 156 3.28 11.50 -13.39
N LEU A 157 2.85 12.01 -14.55
CA LEU A 157 3.64 12.93 -15.37
C LEU A 157 3.99 14.21 -14.59
N ALA A 158 3.02 14.80 -13.89
CA ALA A 158 3.26 15.99 -13.07
C ALA A 158 4.29 15.72 -11.96
N ALA A 159 4.23 14.55 -11.30
CA ALA A 159 5.22 14.15 -10.31
C ALA A 159 6.63 14.00 -10.92
N PHE A 160 6.77 13.41 -12.10
CA PHE A 160 8.06 13.30 -12.80
C PHE A 160 8.59 14.66 -13.27
N GLN A 161 7.74 15.56 -13.76
CA GLN A 161 8.13 16.92 -14.13
C GLN A 161 8.66 17.70 -12.92
N GLN A 162 7.98 17.59 -11.80
CA GLN A 162 8.39 18.23 -10.56
C GLN A 162 9.71 17.65 -10.02
N ALA A 163 9.90 16.34 -10.10
CA ALA A 163 11.16 15.69 -9.73
C ALA A 163 12.32 16.16 -10.62
N ALA A 164 12.12 16.30 -11.94
CA ALA A 164 13.11 16.81 -12.88
C ALA A 164 13.48 18.28 -12.59
N ALA A 165 12.52 19.08 -12.13
CA ALA A 165 12.76 20.49 -11.77
C ALA A 165 13.58 20.62 -10.48
N LEU A 166 13.48 19.66 -9.56
CA LEU A 166 14.20 19.64 -8.28
C LEU A 166 15.59 19.01 -8.39
N ASP A 167 15.73 17.99 -9.24
CA ASP A 167 17.00 17.32 -9.52
C ASP A 167 17.17 17.13 -11.03
N ASP A 168 17.73 18.15 -11.67
CA ASP A 168 17.97 18.13 -13.12
C ASP A 168 19.03 17.11 -13.53
N ALA A 169 19.87 16.64 -12.61
CA ALA A 169 20.92 15.67 -12.90
C ALA A 169 20.40 14.21 -12.97
N ASP A 170 19.28 13.90 -12.34
CA ASP A 170 18.69 12.54 -12.40
C ASP A 170 18.11 12.26 -13.81
N PRO A 171 18.58 11.22 -14.53
CA PRO A 171 18.02 10.83 -15.82
C PRO A 171 16.61 10.25 -15.74
N ALA A 172 16.19 9.72 -14.58
CA ALA A 172 14.97 8.94 -14.46
C ALA A 172 13.69 9.76 -14.71
N PRO A 173 13.52 10.97 -14.18
CA PRO A 173 12.33 11.78 -14.46
C PRO A 173 12.14 12.05 -15.96
N TRP A 174 13.22 12.30 -16.69
CA TRP A 174 13.22 12.55 -18.14
C TRP A 174 12.79 11.31 -18.91
N LEU A 175 13.23 10.11 -18.47
CA LEU A 175 12.84 8.84 -19.06
C LEU A 175 11.32 8.61 -18.96
N TYR A 176 10.74 8.86 -17.77
CA TYR A 176 9.29 8.66 -17.58
C TYR A 176 8.45 9.70 -18.34
N GLN A 177 8.94 10.94 -18.45
CA GLN A 177 8.31 11.95 -19.31
C GLN A 177 8.37 11.57 -20.79
N ALA A 178 9.49 10.97 -21.24
CA ALA A 178 9.61 10.47 -22.61
C ALA A 178 8.63 9.33 -22.89
N LEU A 179 8.39 8.44 -21.93
CA LEU A 179 7.36 7.40 -22.04
C LEU A 179 5.96 8.03 -22.19
N ALA A 180 5.64 9.05 -21.40
CA ALA A 180 4.36 9.77 -21.53
C ALA A 180 4.19 10.41 -22.91
N ALA A 181 5.23 11.03 -23.48
CA ALA A 181 5.19 11.61 -24.80
C ALA A 181 4.99 10.54 -25.90
N MET A 182 5.58 9.34 -25.73
CA MET A 182 5.35 8.22 -26.63
C MET A 182 3.90 7.71 -26.54
N GLU A 183 3.32 7.62 -25.35
CA GLU A 183 1.92 7.22 -25.15
C GLU A 183 0.95 8.25 -25.76
N ALA A 184 1.35 9.51 -25.83
CA ALA A 184 0.61 10.61 -26.44
C ALA A 184 0.83 10.74 -27.97
N ASP A 185 1.64 9.84 -28.56
CA ASP A 185 2.07 9.90 -29.97
C ASP A 185 2.79 11.21 -30.36
N ASP A 186 3.43 11.87 -29.37
CA ASP A 186 4.25 13.06 -29.58
C ASP A 186 5.72 12.66 -29.81
N GLY A 187 6.01 12.26 -31.05
CA GLY A 187 7.32 11.80 -31.47
C GLY A 187 8.43 12.83 -31.27
N PRO A 188 8.25 14.12 -31.68
CA PRO A 188 9.21 15.19 -31.45
C PRO A 188 9.57 15.37 -29.96
N GLU A 189 8.57 15.43 -29.09
CA GLU A 189 8.80 15.60 -27.65
C GLU A 189 9.42 14.34 -27.04
N ALA A 190 8.96 13.15 -27.40
CA ALA A 190 9.54 11.89 -26.98
C ALA A 190 11.04 11.83 -27.32
N ARG A 191 11.42 12.21 -28.55
CA ARG A 191 12.83 12.28 -28.99
C ARG A 191 13.65 13.22 -28.11
N ARG A 192 13.14 14.41 -27.87
CA ARG A 192 13.79 15.42 -27.03
C ARG A 192 14.04 14.88 -25.63
N LEU A 193 13.02 14.32 -24.99
CA LEU A 193 13.06 13.83 -23.61
C LEU A 193 13.96 12.60 -23.46
N TRP A 194 13.95 11.65 -24.42
CA TRP A 194 14.92 10.54 -24.44
C TRP A 194 16.36 11.05 -24.56
N GLY A 195 16.58 12.11 -25.37
CA GLY A 195 17.86 12.77 -25.49
C GLY A 195 18.32 13.42 -24.18
N GLU A 196 17.40 14.06 -23.44
CA GLU A 196 17.67 14.65 -22.12
C GLU A 196 18.05 13.57 -21.11
N SER A 197 17.30 12.47 -21.07
CA SER A 197 17.61 11.34 -20.20
C SER A 197 18.99 10.74 -20.53
N TYR A 198 19.28 10.51 -21.82
CA TYR A 198 20.59 9.97 -22.29
C TYR A 198 21.77 10.84 -21.86
N ARG A 199 21.67 12.18 -21.97
CA ARG A 199 22.77 13.09 -21.62
C ARG A 199 23.11 13.08 -20.12
N ARG A 200 22.14 12.74 -19.27
CA ARG A 200 22.28 12.67 -17.80
C ARG A 200 22.74 11.30 -17.31
N MET A 201 22.59 10.25 -18.14
CA MET A 201 23.03 8.92 -17.79
C MET A 201 24.55 8.82 -17.77
N ARG A 202 25.08 8.16 -16.75
CA ARG A 202 26.51 7.81 -16.69
C ARG A 202 26.86 6.86 -17.83
N GLU A 203 28.13 6.76 -18.18
CA GLU A 203 28.61 5.88 -19.26
C GLU A 203 28.33 4.39 -18.99
N ASP A 204 28.34 3.99 -17.72
CA ASP A 204 28.07 2.63 -17.25
C ASP A 204 26.59 2.34 -16.96
N ASP A 205 25.67 3.29 -17.20
CA ASP A 205 24.23 3.06 -16.99
C ASP A 205 23.69 2.04 -18.04
N PRO A 206 23.13 0.90 -17.62
CA PRO A 206 22.64 -0.13 -18.53
C PRO A 206 21.48 0.34 -19.43
N ARG A 207 20.80 1.43 -19.07
CA ARG A 207 19.69 2.02 -19.83
C ARG A 207 20.16 2.98 -20.93
N ARG A 208 21.44 3.35 -20.94
CA ARG A 208 21.99 4.38 -21.81
C ARG A 208 21.82 4.06 -23.31
N GLU A 209 22.10 2.82 -23.71
CA GLU A 209 21.94 2.40 -25.11
C GLU A 209 20.45 2.39 -25.53
N MET A 210 19.57 1.97 -24.63
CA MET A 210 18.13 2.02 -24.86
C MET A 210 17.66 3.45 -25.08
N ALA A 211 18.04 4.38 -24.21
CA ALA A 211 17.67 5.79 -24.31
C ALA A 211 18.15 6.41 -25.63
N LEU A 212 19.38 6.10 -26.05
CA LEU A 212 19.92 6.58 -27.33
C LEU A 212 19.15 6.00 -28.53
N ARG A 213 18.82 4.72 -28.50
CA ARG A 213 18.02 4.08 -29.55
C ARG A 213 16.62 4.69 -29.64
N MET A 214 15.94 4.84 -28.51
CA MET A 214 14.60 5.42 -28.44
C MET A 214 14.58 6.87 -28.92
N SER A 215 15.62 7.66 -28.60
CA SER A 215 15.73 9.03 -29.11
C SER A 215 15.91 9.13 -30.63
N ARG A 216 16.43 8.06 -31.28
CA ARG A 216 16.59 8.00 -32.75
C ARG A 216 15.32 7.49 -33.43
N GLU A 217 14.61 6.53 -32.80
CA GLU A 217 13.42 5.87 -33.35
C GLU A 217 12.19 6.74 -33.24
N ALA A 218 11.98 7.46 -32.13
CA ALA A 218 10.85 8.37 -31.92
C ALA A 218 10.74 9.49 -32.96
N GLY A 219 11.71 9.64 -33.85
CA GLY A 219 11.69 10.64 -34.90
C GLY A 219 11.58 10.11 -36.32
N ARG A 220 11.39 8.82 -36.49
CA ARG A 220 11.28 8.18 -37.84
C ARG A 220 9.85 7.92 -38.28
N GLY A 221 8.86 8.32 -37.49
CA GLY A 221 7.44 8.11 -37.76
C GLY A 221 6.76 9.23 -38.56
N GLU A 222 7.54 10.18 -39.15
CA GLU A 222 7.05 11.23 -40.07
C GLU A 222 7.43 10.91 -41.50
#